data_476da8fd23b834ea53210f041fcc5291
#
_entry.id   476da8fd23b834ea53210f041fcc5291
#
_cell.length_a   1.000
_cell.length_b   1.000
_cell.length_c   1.000
_cell.angle_alpha   90.00
_cell.angle_beta   90.00
_cell.angle_gamma   90.00
#
_symmetry.space_group_name_H-M   'P 1'
#
loop_
_entity.id
_entity.type
_entity.pdbx_description
1 polymer ?
#
loop_
_entity_poly.entity_id
_entity_poly.type
_entity_poly.pdbx_seq_one_letter_code
_entity_poly.pdbx_strand_id
1 'polypeptide(L)' 'MKCWHCNTELIWGGDHDLEEENEDYSIVTNLSCPKCHSFVEVYYPSEATLEDIKKHED' A
#
# COMPACT_ATOMS: atom_id res chain seq x y z
N MET A 1 -1.78 2.72 11.15
CA MET A 1 -1.18 3.85 10.42
C MET A 1 -1.98 5.12 10.68
N LYS A 2 -1.31 6.21 10.89
CA LYS A 2 -1.97 7.48 11.19
C LYS A 2 -1.96 8.42 10.00
N CYS A 3 -3.00 9.23 9.88
CA CYS A 3 -3.12 10.22 8.82
C CYS A 3 -2.03 11.29 8.96
N TRP A 4 -1.41 11.66 7.85
CA TRP A 4 -0.35 12.67 7.85
C TRP A 4 -0.87 14.09 8.02
N HIS A 5 -2.16 14.32 7.74
CA HIS A 5 -2.76 15.65 7.83
C HIS A 5 -3.33 15.97 9.19
N CYS A 6 -4.02 15.03 9.81
CA CYS A 6 -4.71 15.28 11.07
C CYS A 6 -4.27 14.33 12.20
N ASN A 7 -3.37 13.42 11.92
CA ASN A 7 -2.82 12.45 12.87
C ASN A 7 -3.89 11.52 13.50
N THR A 8 -5.00 11.35 12.82
CA THR A 8 -6.07 10.43 13.24
C THR A 8 -5.76 9.04 12.73
N GLU A 9 -6.10 8.02 13.49
CA GLU A 9 -5.90 6.64 13.08
C GLU A 9 -6.70 6.34 11.82
N LEU A 10 -6.03 5.81 10.80
CA LEU A 10 -6.66 5.45 9.54
C LEU A 10 -7.47 4.17 9.68
N ILE A 11 -8.59 4.11 8.97
CA ILE A 11 -9.45 2.93 8.94
C ILE A 11 -9.05 2.06 7.74
N TRP A 12 -8.80 0.78 8.01
CA TRP A 12 -8.51 -0.18 6.98
C TRP A 12 -9.77 -0.46 6.15
N GLY A 13 -9.65 -0.24 4.83
CA GLY A 13 -10.78 -0.41 3.91
C GLY A 13 -10.78 -1.73 3.15
N GLY A 14 -9.67 -2.46 3.18
CA GLY A 14 -9.54 -3.75 2.53
C GLY A 14 -8.33 -3.84 1.62
N ASP A 15 -8.05 -5.07 1.17
CA ASP A 15 -6.96 -5.35 0.25
C ASP A 15 -7.54 -5.70 -1.13
N HIS A 16 -6.79 -5.39 -2.16
CA HIS A 16 -7.13 -5.75 -3.53
C HIS A 16 -5.96 -6.47 -4.18
N ASP A 17 -6.24 -7.60 -4.82
CA ASP A 17 -5.23 -8.40 -5.49
C ASP A 17 -4.91 -7.81 -6.87
N LEU A 18 -3.64 -7.56 -7.14
CA LEU A 18 -3.16 -6.97 -8.38
C LEU A 18 -2.36 -7.95 -9.26
N GLU A 19 -2.27 -9.22 -8.89
CA GLU A 19 -1.43 -10.18 -9.60
C GLU A 19 -1.68 -10.24 -11.10
N GLU A 20 -2.92 -10.08 -11.53
CA GLU A 20 -3.28 -10.10 -12.95
C GLU A 20 -3.17 -8.74 -13.63
N GLU A 21 -3.21 -7.67 -12.87
CA GLU A 21 -3.26 -6.30 -13.39
C GLU A 21 -1.92 -5.59 -13.36
N ASN A 22 -1.02 -6.01 -12.49
CA ASN A 22 0.25 -5.32 -12.27
C ASN A 22 1.36 -6.31 -12.00
N GLU A 23 2.48 -6.17 -12.73
CA GLU A 23 3.65 -7.05 -12.56
C GLU A 23 4.56 -6.59 -11.41
N ASP A 24 4.52 -5.32 -11.06
CA ASP A 24 5.39 -4.74 -10.04
C ASP A 24 4.85 -4.90 -8.63
N TYR A 25 3.54 -4.91 -8.47
CA TYR A 25 2.88 -4.99 -7.16
C TYR A 25 1.85 -6.11 -7.15
N SER A 26 1.74 -6.80 -6.03
CA SER A 26 0.82 -7.92 -5.89
C SER A 26 -0.48 -7.54 -5.18
N ILE A 27 -0.43 -6.63 -4.22
CA ILE A 27 -1.58 -6.25 -3.39
C ILE A 27 -1.58 -4.74 -3.17
N VAL A 28 -2.77 -4.14 -3.17
CA VAL A 28 -2.95 -2.77 -2.72
C VAL A 28 -3.90 -2.77 -1.52
N THR A 29 -3.50 -2.08 -0.45
CA THR A 29 -4.31 -1.93 0.75
C THR A 29 -4.87 -0.51 0.80
N ASN A 30 -6.16 -0.39 1.02
CA ASN A 30 -6.84 0.90 1.08
C ASN A 30 -7.10 1.31 2.52
N LEU A 31 -6.76 2.55 2.86
CA LEU A 31 -7.03 3.13 4.17
C LEU A 31 -7.68 4.50 3.98
N SER A 32 -8.52 4.86 4.91
CA SER A 32 -9.18 6.17 4.86
C SER A 32 -9.17 6.85 6.23
N CYS A 33 -9.14 8.17 6.22
CA CYS A 33 -9.21 8.96 7.44
C CYS A 33 -10.66 9.36 7.70
N PRO A 34 -11.23 9.01 8.87
CA PRO A 34 -12.61 9.36 9.19
C PRO A 34 -12.79 10.83 9.54
N LYS A 35 -11.70 11.56 9.76
CA LYS A 35 -11.77 12.95 10.19
C LYS A 35 -11.60 13.93 9.03
N CYS A 36 -10.54 13.78 8.23
CA CYS A 36 -10.27 14.72 7.14
C CYS A 36 -10.58 14.14 5.76
N HIS A 37 -11.09 12.92 5.71
CA HIS A 37 -11.45 12.22 4.47
C HIS A 37 -10.27 11.93 3.53
N SER A 38 -9.05 11.96 4.03
CA SER A 38 -7.88 11.58 3.25
C SER A 38 -7.94 10.09 2.90
N PHE A 39 -7.48 9.76 1.71
CA PHE A 39 -7.45 8.38 1.21
C PHE A 39 -6.01 7.95 0.99
N VAL A 40 -5.65 6.78 1.49
CA VAL A 40 -4.29 6.24 1.39
C VAL A 40 -4.33 4.86 0.75
N GLU A 41 -3.46 4.65 -0.23
CA GLU A 41 -3.27 3.34 -0.84
C GLU A 41 -1.83 2.90 -0.61
N VAL A 42 -1.65 1.68 -0.11
CA VAL A 42 -0.33 1.10 0.13
C VAL A 42 -0.15 -0.08 -0.81
N TYR A 43 0.87 -0.03 -1.65
CA TYR A 43 1.18 -1.07 -2.63
C TYR A 43 2.26 -1.99 -2.08
N TYR A 44 1.96 -3.29 -2.07
CA TYR A 44 2.92 -4.30 -1.67
C TYR A 44 3.62 -4.86 -2.91
N PRO A 45 4.97 -4.85 -2.97
CA PRO A 45 5.70 -5.32 -4.15
C PRO A 45 5.49 -6.81 -4.42
N SER A 46 5.51 -7.17 -5.70
CA SER A 46 5.47 -8.57 -6.11
C SER A 46 6.80 -9.25 -5.78
N GLU A 47 6.84 -10.58 -5.85
CA GLU A 47 8.07 -11.35 -5.62
C GLU A 47 9.20 -10.92 -6.56
N ALA A 48 8.87 -10.67 -7.84
CA ALA A 48 9.84 -10.24 -8.82
C ALA A 48 10.46 -8.89 -8.44
N THR A 49 9.62 -7.95 -7.98
CA THR A 49 10.09 -6.64 -7.53
C THR A 49 10.93 -6.76 -6.27
N LEU A 50 10.53 -7.60 -5.32
CA LEU A 50 11.28 -7.84 -4.09
C LEU A 50 12.66 -8.43 -4.38
N GLU A 51 12.75 -9.36 -5.31
CA GLU A 51 14.02 -9.94 -5.72
C GLU A 51 14.94 -8.90 -6.36
N ASP A 52 14.37 -8.03 -7.18
CA ASP A 52 15.13 -6.97 -7.83
C ASP A 52 15.68 -5.97 -6.80
N ILE A 53 14.86 -5.62 -5.81
CA ILE A 53 15.31 -4.74 -4.71
C ILE A 53 16.46 -5.38 -3.94
N LYS A 54 16.35 -6.68 -3.64
CA LYS A 54 17.41 -7.40 -2.93
C LYS A 54 18.72 -7.45 -3.70
N LYS A 55 18.67 -7.50 -5.03
CA LYS A 55 19.87 -7.49 -5.86
C LYS A 55 20.59 -6.15 -5.82
N HIS A 56 19.86 -5.07 -5.59
CA HIS A 56 20.43 -3.72 -5.51
C HIS A 56 20.79 -3.30 -4.10
N GLU A 57 20.39 -4.07 -3.11
CA GLU A 57 20.69 -3.82 -1.72
C GLU A 57 21.97 -4.54 -1.32
N ASP A 58 23.01 -3.79 -1.14
CA ASP A 58 24.30 -4.33 -0.69
C ASP A 58 24.51 -4.10 0.80
#